data_60c69dab436a117c9a20f265238fffa0
#
_entry.id   60c69dab436a117c9a20f265238fffa0
#
_cell.length_a   1.000
_cell.length_b   1.000
_cell.length_c   1.000
_cell.angle_alpha   90.00
_cell.angle_beta   90.00
_cell.angle_gamma   90.00
#
_symmetry.space_group_name_H-M   'P 1'
#
loop_
_entity.id
_entity.type
_entity.pdbx_description
1 polymer ?
#
loop_
_entity_poly.entity_id
_entity_poly.type
_entity_poly.pdbx_seq_one_letter_code
_entity_poly.pdbx_strand_id
1 'polypeptide(L)'
;MSIFAVGYDYFLKQTQPMGKTELHLYNDSKKTLYQQKSDMLLRKMQNDDIEQVMQIWLKTNIQTHHYIDESYWKIQYGSVRQMIPESEIYVCEKSGLITGFIGLSGNYIAGLFVASVFQSQGIGKKLLDYVKKLKPDLVLQVYQKNRNAVRFYQREGFVIESETTDENTGEREYIMNWR
;
A
#
# COMPACT_ATOMS: atom_id res chain seq x y z
N MET A 1 -16.28 -17.47 9.20
CA MET A 1 -17.70 -17.10 8.96
C MET A 1 -17.71 -15.64 8.51
N SER A 2 -18.12 -15.39 7.29
CA SER A 2 -18.01 -14.09 6.60
C SER A 2 -19.24 -13.23 6.92
N ILE A 3 -19.03 -12.04 7.51
CA ILE A 3 -20.10 -11.11 7.93
C ILE A 3 -20.61 -10.21 6.77
N PHE A 4 -20.29 -10.51 5.53
CA PHE A 4 -20.65 -9.66 4.38
C PHE A 4 -21.81 -10.17 3.50
N ALA A 5 -22.55 -11.21 3.94
CA ALA A 5 -23.62 -11.80 3.12
C ALA A 5 -25.05 -11.34 3.47
N VAL A 6 -25.28 -10.54 4.52
CA VAL A 6 -26.64 -10.28 5.04
C VAL A 6 -27.31 -9.04 4.43
N GLY A 7 -26.57 -8.17 3.73
CA GLY A 7 -27.13 -6.94 3.14
C GLY A 7 -27.78 -7.09 1.76
N TYR A 8 -27.51 -8.16 1.04
CA TYR A 8 -27.90 -8.30 -0.37
C TYR A 8 -29.32 -8.85 -0.56
N ASP A 9 -29.76 -9.73 0.32
CA ASP A 9 -31.08 -10.39 0.20
C ASP A 9 -32.25 -9.54 0.69
N TYR A 10 -32.00 -8.54 1.54
CA TYR A 10 -33.08 -7.68 2.07
C TYR A 10 -33.57 -6.65 1.03
N PHE A 11 -32.70 -6.24 0.13
CA PHE A 11 -33.04 -5.24 -0.90
C PHE A 11 -33.83 -5.80 -2.10
N LEU A 12 -33.67 -7.08 -2.42
CA LEU A 12 -34.32 -7.72 -3.56
C LEU A 12 -35.79 -8.12 -3.30
N LYS A 13 -36.25 -8.10 -2.05
CA LYS A 13 -37.62 -8.52 -1.69
C LYS A 13 -38.65 -7.38 -1.67
N GLN A 14 -38.28 -6.14 -1.92
CA GLN A 14 -39.19 -4.99 -1.86
C GLN A 14 -39.38 -4.19 -3.16
N THR A 15 -38.86 -4.63 -4.28
CA THR A 15 -39.04 -3.89 -5.53
C THR A 15 -40.12 -4.53 -6.40
N GLN A 16 -41.17 -3.77 -6.70
CA GLN A 16 -42.09 -4.05 -7.82
C GLN A 16 -41.29 -4.08 -9.14
N PRO A 17 -41.76 -4.79 -10.16
CA PRO A 17 -41.06 -4.88 -11.46
C PRO A 17 -40.89 -3.47 -12.04
N MET A 18 -39.66 -3.02 -12.15
CA MET A 18 -39.30 -1.72 -12.74
C MET A 18 -39.53 -1.73 -14.25
N GLY A 19 -40.07 -0.64 -14.81
CA GLY A 19 -40.20 -0.46 -16.25
C GLY A 19 -38.85 -0.49 -16.97
N LYS A 20 -38.82 -0.83 -18.28
CA LYS A 20 -37.55 -0.97 -19.03
C LYS A 20 -36.64 0.25 -18.97
N THR A 21 -37.22 1.46 -18.93
CA THR A 21 -36.48 2.74 -18.85
C THR A 21 -35.85 2.92 -17.45
N GLU A 22 -36.57 2.58 -16.39
CA GLU A 22 -36.07 2.68 -15.01
C GLU A 22 -34.97 1.65 -14.75
N LEU A 23 -35.09 0.45 -15.33
CA LEU A 23 -34.06 -0.58 -15.26
C LEU A 23 -32.76 -0.14 -15.97
N HIS A 24 -32.87 0.56 -17.09
CA HIS A 24 -31.71 1.10 -17.82
C HIS A 24 -30.99 2.18 -16.99
N LEU A 25 -31.71 3.15 -16.44
CA LEU A 25 -31.17 4.19 -15.57
C LEU A 25 -30.56 3.62 -14.27
N TYR A 26 -31.19 2.60 -13.69
CA TYR A 26 -30.67 1.89 -12.52
C TYR A 26 -29.34 1.16 -12.83
N ASN A 27 -29.27 0.48 -13.97
CA ASN A 27 -28.07 -0.23 -14.40
C ASN A 27 -26.93 0.74 -14.74
N ASP A 28 -27.20 1.87 -15.37
CA ASP A 28 -26.21 2.89 -15.67
C ASP A 28 -25.71 3.59 -14.38
N SER A 29 -26.61 3.87 -13.44
CA SER A 29 -26.24 4.41 -12.13
C SER A 29 -25.41 3.43 -11.33
N LYS A 30 -25.73 2.14 -11.33
CA LYS A 30 -24.90 1.09 -10.73
C LYS A 30 -23.55 0.98 -11.43
N LYS A 31 -23.49 0.97 -12.75
CA LYS A 31 -22.25 0.90 -13.51
C LYS A 31 -21.33 2.07 -13.19
N THR A 32 -21.87 3.28 -13.07
CA THR A 32 -21.14 4.48 -12.66
C THR A 32 -20.66 4.38 -11.21
N LEU A 33 -21.50 3.90 -10.26
CA LEU A 33 -21.16 3.67 -8.88
C LEU A 33 -20.07 2.58 -8.70
N TYR A 34 -20.16 1.49 -9.48
CA TYR A 34 -19.14 0.44 -9.46
C TYR A 34 -17.83 0.89 -10.10
N GLN A 35 -17.86 1.71 -11.16
CA GLN A 35 -16.66 2.32 -11.74
C GLN A 35 -15.99 3.31 -10.77
N GLN A 36 -16.74 4.19 -10.12
CA GLN A 36 -16.21 5.10 -9.10
C GLN A 36 -15.63 4.36 -7.88
N LYS A 37 -16.19 3.19 -7.50
CA LYS A 37 -15.67 2.36 -6.40
C LYS A 37 -14.46 1.50 -6.78
N SER A 38 -14.15 1.34 -8.06
CA SER A 38 -13.03 0.50 -8.53
C SER A 38 -11.73 1.28 -8.76
N ASP A 39 -11.79 2.60 -8.81
CA ASP A 39 -10.62 3.41 -9.09
C ASP A 39 -9.69 3.49 -7.89
N MET A 40 -8.40 3.24 -8.14
CA MET A 40 -7.35 3.42 -7.15
C MET A 40 -7.05 4.91 -7.02
N LEU A 41 -7.26 5.47 -5.84
CA LEU A 41 -6.94 6.84 -5.51
C LEU A 41 -5.58 6.91 -4.81
N LEU A 42 -4.67 7.72 -5.36
CA LEU A 42 -3.41 8.07 -4.71
C LEU A 42 -3.57 9.43 -4.03
N ARG A 43 -3.33 9.48 -2.73
CA ARG A 43 -3.45 10.71 -1.94
C ARG A 43 -2.47 10.74 -0.76
N LYS A 44 -2.27 11.91 -0.19
CA LYS A 44 -1.56 12.03 1.08
C LYS A 44 -2.36 11.30 2.18
N MET A 45 -1.65 10.63 3.08
CA MET A 45 -2.24 9.98 4.25
C MET A 45 -2.96 10.99 5.15
N GLN A 46 -4.06 10.57 5.76
CA GLN A 46 -4.82 11.30 6.78
C GLN A 46 -4.75 10.57 8.12
N ASN A 47 -5.10 11.24 9.21
CA ASN A 47 -5.03 10.64 10.53
C ASN A 47 -5.90 9.38 10.68
N ASP A 48 -7.04 9.33 10.00
CA ASP A 48 -7.95 8.17 10.02
C ASP A 48 -7.38 6.94 9.31
N ASP A 49 -6.32 7.11 8.49
CA ASP A 49 -5.66 6.01 7.81
C ASP A 49 -4.63 5.28 8.70
N ILE A 50 -4.18 5.90 9.79
CA ILE A 50 -3.05 5.43 10.60
C ILE A 50 -3.20 3.96 10.98
N GLU A 51 -4.37 3.55 11.42
CA GLU A 51 -4.59 2.17 11.84
C GLU A 51 -4.41 1.16 10.69
N GLN A 52 -4.96 1.47 9.51
CA GLN A 52 -4.81 0.62 8.33
C GLN A 52 -3.34 0.60 7.85
N VAL A 53 -2.67 1.75 7.83
CA VAL A 53 -1.25 1.88 7.46
C VAL A 53 -0.37 1.03 8.39
N MET A 54 -0.59 1.13 9.70
CA MET A 54 0.18 0.37 10.69
C MET A 54 -0.07 -1.14 10.63
N GLN A 55 -1.30 -1.57 10.32
CA GLN A 55 -1.59 -2.99 10.10
C GLN A 55 -0.89 -3.53 8.85
N ILE A 56 -0.85 -2.74 7.76
CA ILE A 56 -0.12 -3.11 6.54
C ILE A 56 1.36 -3.19 6.84
N TRP A 57 1.91 -2.16 7.52
CA TRP A 57 3.33 -2.11 7.91
C TRP A 57 3.75 -3.37 8.67
N LEU A 58 3.05 -3.69 9.76
CA LEU A 58 3.41 -4.83 10.62
C LEU A 58 3.30 -6.17 9.87
N LYS A 59 2.15 -6.41 9.23
CA LYS A 59 1.90 -7.69 8.53
C LYS A 59 2.88 -7.91 7.39
N THR A 60 3.14 -6.86 6.61
CA THR A 60 4.05 -6.97 5.45
C THR A 60 5.50 -7.20 5.89
N ASN A 61 5.97 -6.52 6.94
CA ASN A 61 7.31 -6.76 7.48
C ASN A 61 7.48 -8.20 7.97
N ILE A 62 6.58 -8.69 8.80
CA ILE A 62 6.62 -10.07 9.31
C ILE A 62 6.62 -11.09 8.15
N GLN A 63 5.75 -10.90 7.16
CA GLN A 63 5.63 -11.84 6.03
C GLN A 63 6.85 -11.80 5.10
N THR A 64 7.36 -10.60 4.82
CA THR A 64 8.44 -10.42 3.83
C THR A 64 9.80 -10.72 4.42
N HIS A 65 10.01 -10.38 5.68
CA HIS A 65 11.30 -10.50 6.36
C HIS A 65 11.30 -11.63 7.40
N HIS A 66 10.80 -12.81 7.00
CA HIS A 66 10.73 -14.02 7.85
C HIS A 66 12.07 -14.51 8.41
N TYR A 67 13.18 -13.96 7.92
CA TYR A 67 14.54 -14.18 8.42
C TYR A 67 14.92 -13.26 9.59
N ILE A 68 14.07 -12.29 9.93
CA ILE A 68 14.14 -11.44 11.12
C ILE A 68 13.04 -11.90 12.06
N ASP A 69 13.36 -12.05 13.35
CA ASP A 69 12.38 -12.47 14.35
C ASP A 69 11.19 -11.48 14.38
N GLU A 70 9.97 -12.00 14.40
CA GLU A 70 8.78 -11.15 14.36
C GLU A 70 8.63 -10.23 15.57
N SER A 71 9.27 -10.60 16.72
CA SER A 71 9.29 -9.76 17.92
C SER A 71 9.95 -8.41 17.67
N TYR A 72 10.95 -8.35 16.78
CA TYR A 72 11.58 -7.11 16.36
C TYR A 72 10.54 -6.11 15.82
N TRP A 73 9.71 -6.54 14.89
CA TRP A 73 8.66 -5.69 14.29
C TRP A 73 7.60 -5.29 15.31
N LYS A 74 7.23 -6.20 16.21
CA LYS A 74 6.26 -5.93 17.28
C LYS A 74 6.79 -4.88 18.28
N ILE A 75 8.07 -4.95 18.62
CA ILE A 75 8.73 -3.96 19.50
C ILE A 75 8.76 -2.60 18.82
N GLN A 76 9.11 -2.53 17.52
CA GLN A 76 9.18 -1.29 16.76
C GLN A 76 7.81 -0.65 16.49
N TYR A 77 6.71 -1.40 16.60
CA TYR A 77 5.36 -0.93 16.25
C TYR A 77 4.97 0.37 16.94
N GLY A 78 5.23 0.48 18.24
CA GLY A 78 4.87 1.68 19.02
C GLY A 78 5.62 2.92 18.56
N SER A 79 6.93 2.82 18.35
CA SER A 79 7.79 3.91 17.89
C SER A 79 7.42 4.35 16.46
N VAL A 80 7.22 3.39 15.56
CA VAL A 80 6.81 3.70 14.18
C VAL A 80 5.45 4.40 14.17
N ARG A 81 4.47 3.91 14.95
CA ARG A 81 3.15 4.53 15.05
C ARG A 81 3.20 6.00 15.50
N GLN A 82 4.12 6.34 16.39
CA GLN A 82 4.31 7.73 16.85
C GLN A 82 4.92 8.63 15.77
N MET A 83 5.76 8.08 14.88
CA MET A 83 6.40 8.84 13.81
C MET A 83 5.50 9.04 12.58
N ILE A 84 4.54 8.16 12.37
CA ILE A 84 3.66 8.16 11.17
C ILE A 84 2.96 9.51 10.92
N PRO A 85 2.35 10.19 11.92
CA PRO A 85 1.64 11.45 11.70
C PRO A 85 2.54 12.58 11.19
N GLU A 86 3.82 12.58 11.56
CA GLU A 86 4.81 13.61 11.18
C GLU A 86 5.55 13.25 9.88
N SER A 87 5.29 12.07 9.32
CA SER A 87 5.98 11.56 8.14
C SER A 87 5.27 11.98 6.84
N GLU A 88 6.04 12.12 5.75
CA GLU A 88 5.49 12.34 4.41
C GLU A 88 5.03 11.00 3.83
N ILE A 89 3.75 10.66 3.96
CA ILE A 89 3.19 9.38 3.54
C ILE A 89 2.10 9.58 2.49
N TYR A 90 2.18 8.78 1.42
CA TYR A 90 1.16 8.67 0.38
C TYR A 90 0.56 7.26 0.40
N VAL A 91 -0.76 7.20 0.31
CA VAL A 91 -1.54 5.95 0.34
C VAL A 91 -2.19 5.68 -1.02
N CYS A 92 -2.37 4.42 -1.31
CA CYS A 92 -3.22 3.95 -2.39
C CYS A 92 -4.51 3.40 -1.78
N GLU A 93 -5.62 4.09 -2.03
CA GLU A 93 -6.94 3.70 -1.57
C GLU A 93 -7.73 3.04 -2.70
N LYS A 94 -8.48 1.99 -2.38
CA LYS A 94 -9.44 1.34 -3.28
C LYS A 94 -10.70 1.01 -2.52
N SER A 95 -11.82 1.55 -2.92
CA SER A 95 -13.14 1.30 -2.29
C SER A 95 -13.16 1.56 -0.77
N GLY A 96 -12.49 2.63 -0.32
CA GLY A 96 -12.41 2.99 1.11
C GLY A 96 -11.39 2.19 1.93
N LEU A 97 -10.61 1.31 1.29
CA LEU A 97 -9.55 0.53 1.94
C LEU A 97 -8.17 1.00 1.50
N ILE A 98 -7.25 1.18 2.42
CA ILE A 98 -5.85 1.41 2.11
C ILE A 98 -5.25 0.07 1.65
N THR A 99 -4.78 0.04 0.41
CA THR A 99 -4.22 -1.16 -0.23
C THR A 99 -2.70 -1.20 -0.19
N GLY A 100 -2.06 -0.04 0.01
CA GLY A 100 -0.63 0.12 0.17
C GLY A 100 -0.26 1.56 0.43
N PHE A 101 0.98 1.80 0.81
CA PHE A 101 1.51 3.13 1.07
C PHE A 101 3.01 3.21 0.80
N ILE A 102 3.50 4.44 0.63
CA ILE A 102 4.93 4.78 0.56
C ILE A 102 5.21 5.91 1.54
N GLY A 103 6.25 5.75 2.35
CA GLY A 103 6.73 6.75 3.30
C GLY A 103 8.05 7.35 2.86
N LEU A 104 8.18 8.67 3.01
CA LEU A 104 9.37 9.44 2.62
C LEU A 104 9.93 10.24 3.81
N SER A 105 11.25 10.41 3.81
CA SER A 105 11.98 11.39 4.61
C SER A 105 12.90 12.18 3.67
N GLY A 106 12.45 13.37 3.23
CA GLY A 106 13.11 14.10 2.16
C GLY A 106 13.03 13.37 0.83
N ASN A 107 14.19 12.91 0.30
CA ASN A 107 14.29 12.06 -0.89
C ASN A 107 14.52 10.58 -0.55
N TYR A 108 14.59 10.24 0.73
CA TYR A 108 14.75 8.85 1.18
C TYR A 108 13.40 8.15 1.27
N ILE A 109 13.25 7.01 0.58
CA ILE A 109 12.10 6.12 0.71
C ILE A 109 12.29 5.30 1.98
N ALA A 110 11.57 5.65 3.05
CA ALA A 110 11.59 4.93 4.32
C ALA A 110 10.89 3.56 4.24
N GLY A 111 10.02 3.39 3.26
CA GLY A 111 9.40 2.10 2.96
C GLY A 111 8.27 2.22 1.95
N LEU A 112 8.06 1.12 1.19
CA LEU A 112 6.95 0.93 0.27
C LEU A 112 6.29 -0.40 0.59
N PHE A 113 5.02 -0.35 0.95
CA PHE A 113 4.26 -1.49 1.46
C PHE A 113 2.97 -1.66 0.69
N VAL A 114 2.67 -2.89 0.30
CA VAL A 114 1.40 -3.26 -0.34
C VAL A 114 0.84 -4.47 0.40
N ALA A 115 -0.40 -4.36 0.86
CA ALA A 115 -1.07 -5.46 1.54
C ALA A 115 -1.06 -6.72 0.66
N SER A 116 -0.78 -7.89 1.24
CA SER A 116 -0.49 -9.12 0.51
C SER A 116 -1.56 -9.51 -0.50
N VAL A 117 -2.84 -9.32 -0.16
CA VAL A 117 -3.99 -9.61 -1.04
C VAL A 117 -4.11 -8.65 -2.24
N PHE A 118 -3.37 -7.54 -2.22
CA PHE A 118 -3.35 -6.54 -3.29
C PHE A 118 -2.02 -6.47 -4.05
N GLN A 119 -1.05 -7.32 -3.70
CA GLN A 119 0.22 -7.40 -4.42
C GLN A 119 0.02 -7.87 -5.87
N SER A 120 1.02 -7.63 -6.72
CA SER A 120 1.00 -7.95 -8.15
C SER A 120 -0.12 -7.29 -8.98
N GLN A 121 -0.79 -6.26 -8.43
CA GLN A 121 -1.82 -5.46 -9.12
C GLN A 121 -1.32 -4.06 -9.54
N GLY A 122 0.01 -3.84 -9.55
CA GLY A 122 0.62 -2.59 -9.98
C GLY A 122 0.60 -1.46 -8.95
N ILE A 123 0.10 -1.70 -7.71
CA ILE A 123 -0.01 -0.68 -6.66
C ILE A 123 1.35 -0.11 -6.28
N GLY A 124 2.35 -0.98 -6.05
CA GLY A 124 3.70 -0.54 -5.71
C GLY A 124 4.30 0.37 -6.78
N LYS A 125 4.11 0.03 -8.07
CA LYS A 125 4.54 0.88 -9.18
C LYS A 125 3.82 2.22 -9.18
N LYS A 126 2.50 2.24 -8.99
CA LYS A 126 1.73 3.51 -8.96
C LYS A 126 2.18 4.43 -7.83
N LEU A 127 2.42 3.90 -6.63
CA LEU A 127 2.95 4.66 -5.49
C LEU A 127 4.34 5.23 -5.80
N LEU A 128 5.21 4.41 -6.38
CA LEU A 128 6.55 4.83 -6.75
C LEU A 128 6.55 5.87 -7.88
N ASP A 129 5.76 5.67 -8.93
CA ASP A 129 5.60 6.63 -10.03
C ASP A 129 5.04 7.97 -9.52
N TYR A 130 4.18 7.95 -8.49
CA TYR A 130 3.65 9.16 -7.89
C TYR A 130 4.76 9.97 -7.21
N VAL A 131 5.59 9.36 -6.37
CA VAL A 131 6.65 10.07 -5.66
C VAL A 131 7.81 10.49 -6.59
N LYS A 132 8.06 9.76 -7.67
CA LYS A 132 9.02 10.17 -8.72
C LYS A 132 8.63 11.48 -9.42
N LYS A 133 7.34 11.83 -9.45
CA LYS A 133 6.88 13.12 -9.97
C LYS A 133 7.09 14.26 -8.98
N LEU A 134 7.26 13.95 -7.71
CA LEU A 134 7.40 14.93 -6.62
C LEU A 134 8.87 15.20 -6.26
N LYS A 135 9.76 14.26 -6.56
CA LYS A 135 11.17 14.31 -6.15
C LYS A 135 12.08 14.15 -7.37
N PRO A 136 13.16 14.93 -7.48
CA PRO A 136 14.09 14.85 -8.61
C PRO A 136 15.00 13.62 -8.55
N ASP A 137 15.20 13.08 -7.35
CA ASP A 137 15.99 11.89 -7.06
C ASP A 137 15.39 11.16 -5.86
N LEU A 138 15.66 9.87 -5.76
CA LEU A 138 15.19 9.03 -4.66
C LEU A 138 16.29 8.06 -4.24
N VAL A 139 16.40 7.81 -2.93
CA VAL A 139 17.34 6.84 -2.32
C VAL A 139 16.55 5.91 -1.43
N LEU A 140 16.97 4.65 -1.33
CA LEU A 140 16.40 3.69 -0.40
C LEU A 140 17.44 2.68 0.09
N GLN A 141 17.12 1.98 1.18
CA GLN A 141 17.80 0.76 1.60
C GLN A 141 16.85 -0.43 1.46
N VAL A 142 17.39 -1.55 1.02
CA VAL A 142 16.61 -2.79 0.84
C VAL A 142 17.44 -4.00 1.22
N TYR A 143 16.91 -4.85 2.09
CA TYR A 143 17.57 -6.10 2.46
C TYR A 143 17.87 -6.96 1.24
N GLN A 144 19.11 -7.44 1.13
CA GLN A 144 19.55 -8.29 0.01
C GLN A 144 18.72 -9.59 -0.09
N LYS A 145 18.26 -10.10 1.05
CA LYS A 145 17.37 -11.27 1.13
C LYS A 145 15.99 -11.01 0.55
N ASN A 146 15.53 -9.75 0.49
CA ASN A 146 14.26 -9.37 -0.16
C ASN A 146 14.44 -9.23 -1.68
N ARG A 147 14.73 -10.36 -2.33
CA ARG A 147 15.01 -10.42 -3.79
C ARG A 147 13.86 -9.87 -4.64
N ASN A 148 12.62 -9.95 -4.16
CA ASN A 148 11.48 -9.43 -4.91
C ASN A 148 11.47 -7.90 -4.94
N ALA A 149 11.76 -7.24 -3.81
CA ALA A 149 11.89 -5.79 -3.74
C ALA A 149 13.11 -5.31 -4.53
N VAL A 150 14.27 -5.97 -4.41
CA VAL A 150 15.47 -5.62 -5.20
C VAL A 150 15.15 -5.63 -6.70
N ARG A 151 14.55 -6.72 -7.20
CA ARG A 151 14.16 -6.84 -8.62
C ARG A 151 13.09 -5.80 -9.01
N PHE A 152 12.18 -5.48 -8.12
CA PHE A 152 11.17 -4.44 -8.34
C PHE A 152 11.86 -3.08 -8.55
N TYR A 153 12.70 -2.65 -7.61
CA TYR A 153 13.37 -1.36 -7.71
C TYR A 153 14.30 -1.28 -8.93
N GLN A 154 15.05 -2.34 -9.25
CA GLN A 154 15.88 -2.39 -10.47
C GLN A 154 15.02 -2.23 -11.73
N ARG A 155 13.90 -2.90 -11.85
CA ARG A 155 12.97 -2.76 -12.99
C ARG A 155 12.39 -1.34 -13.08
N GLU A 156 12.21 -0.70 -11.94
CA GLU A 156 11.74 0.69 -11.87
C GLU A 156 12.90 1.72 -12.03
N GLY A 157 14.09 1.29 -12.43
CA GLY A 157 15.21 2.15 -12.79
C GLY A 157 16.11 2.57 -11.63
N PHE A 158 15.98 1.96 -10.45
CA PHE A 158 16.96 2.15 -9.38
C PHE A 158 18.22 1.34 -9.64
N VAL A 159 19.37 1.91 -9.33
CA VAL A 159 20.68 1.27 -9.41
C VAL A 159 21.25 1.03 -8.02
N ILE A 160 21.94 -0.08 -7.82
CA ILE A 160 22.66 -0.34 -6.58
C ILE A 160 23.91 0.57 -6.58
N GLU A 161 24.02 1.39 -5.55
CA GLU A 161 25.15 2.29 -5.35
C GLU A 161 26.21 1.66 -4.45
N SER A 162 25.77 1.05 -3.34
CA SER A 162 26.64 0.44 -2.35
C SER A 162 25.91 -0.62 -1.51
N GLU A 163 26.67 -1.26 -0.63
CA GLU A 163 26.14 -2.22 0.34
C GLU A 163 26.40 -1.73 1.76
N THR A 164 25.50 -2.06 2.66
CA THR A 164 25.64 -1.78 4.09
C THR A 164 25.07 -2.93 4.92
N THR A 165 25.14 -2.80 6.23
CA THR A 165 24.53 -3.74 7.18
C THR A 165 23.62 -2.94 8.10
N ASP A 166 22.39 -3.38 8.29
CA ASP A 166 21.49 -2.84 9.29
C ASP A 166 21.97 -3.26 10.67
N GLU A 167 22.41 -2.28 11.47
CA GLU A 167 22.99 -2.52 12.81
C GLU A 167 21.99 -3.14 13.80
N ASN A 168 20.67 -2.94 13.58
CA ASN A 168 19.63 -3.46 14.48
C ASN A 168 19.31 -4.94 14.22
N THR A 169 19.42 -5.37 12.96
CA THR A 169 19.05 -6.73 12.56
C THR A 169 20.25 -7.59 12.17
N GLY A 170 21.40 -6.98 11.88
CA GLY A 170 22.58 -7.65 11.34
C GLY A 170 22.45 -8.07 9.87
N GLU A 171 21.36 -7.71 9.21
CA GLU A 171 21.08 -8.08 7.83
C GLU A 171 21.78 -7.16 6.83
N ARG A 172 22.28 -7.73 5.72
CA ARG A 172 22.90 -6.97 4.63
C ARG A 172 21.84 -6.27 3.78
N GLU A 173 22.14 -5.03 3.39
CA GLU A 173 21.28 -4.19 2.57
C GLU A 173 22.02 -3.66 1.34
N TYR A 174 21.26 -3.38 0.29
CA TYR A 174 21.69 -2.50 -0.80
C TYR A 174 21.20 -1.08 -0.52
N ILE A 175 22.07 -0.10 -0.74
CA ILE A 175 21.69 1.29 -0.96
C ILE A 175 21.44 1.44 -2.45
N MET A 176 20.24 1.86 -2.80
CA MET A 176 19.82 2.04 -4.20
C MET A 176 19.37 3.47 -4.44
N ASN A 177 19.71 4.01 -5.60
CA ASN A 177 19.29 5.36 -6.00
C ASN A 177 18.60 5.37 -7.37
N TRP A 178 17.77 6.37 -7.56
CA TRP A 178 17.11 6.72 -8.82
C TRP A 178 17.23 8.22 -9.06
N ARG A 179 17.57 8.62 -10.31
CA ARG A 179 17.70 10.00 -10.78
C ARG A 179 17.02 10.17 -12.13
#